data_0c75dca027e87dbb0973c9bd5f545bd0
#
_entry.id   0c75dca027e87dbb0973c9bd5f545bd0
#
_cell.length_a   1.000
_cell.length_b   1.000
_cell.length_c   1.000
_cell.angle_alpha   90.00
_cell.angle_beta   90.00
_cell.angle_gamma   90.00
#
_symmetry.space_group_name_H-M   'P 1'
#
loop_
_entity.id
_entity.type
_entity.pdbx_description
1 polymer ?
#
loop_
_entity_poly.entity_id
_entity_poly.type
_entity_poly.pdbx_seq_one_letter_code
_entity_poly.pdbx_strand_id
1 'polypeptide(L)'
;MDIYLIDGTYELFRYFYAVPSAKDTRGQEIGAVRGVLGSVLSLIEGGATHVGVATDHVIESFRNDLYSGYKTSEGVDPTLLSQFPILEEALQSMGVLVWPMIEFEADDALASAAAKAAQDDRVRQVIICTPDKDLSQCVVGSQVVQLDRQRKTLRDEAGVIGKFGIKPLSIPDYLAVVGDSADGYPGISGWGSKTAAAVFSQYPHLEDIPKDWRHWDPMLRRARPLAESLFAAWEHALLFRTLATLRVDVPVFSSIDNLLWRGAAEDFKQTCERMNAPDLFRRASARKASQTLQ
;
A
#
# COMPACT_ATOMS: atom_id res chain seq x y z
N MET A 1 -15.79 3.56 14.29
CA MET A 1 -14.50 2.88 14.58
C MET A 1 -13.48 3.30 13.55
N ASP A 2 -12.18 3.14 13.83
CA ASP A 2 -11.10 3.39 12.87
C ASP A 2 -10.54 2.05 12.40
N ILE A 3 -10.26 1.98 11.10
CA ILE A 3 -9.74 0.79 10.43
C ILE A 3 -8.29 1.07 10.02
N TYR A 4 -7.39 0.17 10.38
CA TYR A 4 -5.97 0.26 10.02
C TYR A 4 -5.62 -0.81 9.02
N LEU A 5 -5.22 -0.41 7.83
CA LEU A 5 -4.81 -1.28 6.73
C LEU A 5 -3.31 -1.11 6.52
N ILE A 6 -2.55 -2.16 6.73
CA ILE A 6 -1.08 -2.10 6.78
C ILE A 6 -0.50 -2.75 5.55
N ASP A 7 0.38 -2.02 4.88
CA ASP A 7 1.24 -2.54 3.83
C ASP A 7 2.35 -3.40 4.45
N GLY A 8 2.12 -4.71 4.46
CA GLY A 8 3.02 -5.69 5.03
C GLY A 8 4.29 -5.88 4.21
N THR A 9 4.19 -5.73 2.89
CA THR A 9 5.33 -5.78 1.97
C THR A 9 6.30 -4.65 2.26
N TYR A 10 5.80 -3.40 2.25
CA TYR A 10 6.62 -2.24 2.60
C TYR A 10 7.26 -2.38 4.00
N GLU A 11 6.47 -2.78 5.01
CA GLU A 11 6.98 -2.95 6.37
C GLU A 11 8.08 -4.04 6.42
N LEU A 12 7.91 -5.17 5.72
CA LEU A 12 8.90 -6.25 5.68
C LEU A 12 10.21 -5.80 5.03
N PHE A 13 10.12 -5.16 3.84
CA PHE A 13 11.29 -4.59 3.16
C PHE A 13 11.99 -3.58 4.06
N ARG A 14 11.26 -2.66 4.65
CA ARG A 14 11.80 -1.63 5.52
C ARG A 14 12.56 -2.20 6.71
N TYR A 15 11.97 -3.19 7.39
CA TYR A 15 12.63 -3.82 8.53
C TYR A 15 13.82 -4.67 8.12
N PHE A 16 13.77 -5.34 6.97
CA PHE A 16 14.88 -6.15 6.48
C PHE A 16 16.19 -5.35 6.37
N TYR A 17 16.10 -4.12 5.89
CA TYR A 17 17.28 -3.24 5.76
C TYR A 17 17.58 -2.41 7.02
N ALA A 18 16.70 -2.39 8.01
CA ALA A 18 16.83 -1.51 9.17
C ALA A 18 17.21 -2.22 10.46
N VAL A 19 16.96 -3.53 10.61
CA VAL A 19 17.21 -4.25 11.85
C VAL A 19 18.33 -5.27 11.70
N PRO A 20 19.04 -5.61 12.80
CA PRO A 20 20.02 -6.69 12.77
C PRO A 20 19.36 -8.04 12.40
N SER A 21 20.14 -8.86 11.70
CA SER A 21 19.78 -10.25 11.42
C SER A 21 19.47 -11.00 12.72
N ALA A 22 18.39 -11.79 12.70
CA ALA A 22 18.02 -12.68 13.80
C ALA A 22 17.50 -13.99 13.23
N LYS A 23 17.90 -15.10 13.82
CA LYS A 23 17.47 -16.44 13.39
C LYS A 23 16.50 -17.06 14.38
N ASP A 24 15.55 -17.80 13.86
CA ASP A 24 14.67 -18.64 14.64
C ASP A 24 15.37 -19.93 15.12
N THR A 25 14.66 -20.78 15.86
CA THR A 25 15.20 -22.07 16.37
C THR A 25 15.51 -23.08 15.26
N ARG A 26 15.09 -22.84 14.02
CA ARG A 26 15.36 -23.65 12.83
C ARG A 26 16.46 -23.06 11.95
N GLY A 27 17.04 -21.91 12.36
CA GLY A 27 18.08 -21.21 11.64
C GLY A 27 17.59 -20.31 10.50
N GLN A 28 16.26 -20.11 10.36
CA GLN A 28 15.66 -19.23 9.37
C GLN A 28 15.81 -17.77 9.81
N GLU A 29 16.10 -16.88 8.84
CA GLU A 29 16.17 -15.44 9.10
C GLU A 29 14.77 -14.88 9.37
N ILE A 30 14.63 -14.17 10.48
CA ILE A 30 13.33 -13.63 10.94
C ILE A 30 13.44 -12.21 11.55
N GLY A 31 14.56 -11.54 11.35
CA GLY A 31 14.78 -10.20 11.93
C GLY A 31 13.69 -9.21 11.51
N ALA A 32 13.40 -9.16 10.20
CA ALA A 32 12.34 -8.31 9.66
C ALA A 32 10.95 -8.71 10.17
N VAL A 33 10.65 -10.01 10.20
CA VAL A 33 9.37 -10.53 10.73
C VAL A 33 9.12 -10.05 12.16
N ARG A 34 10.13 -10.18 13.06
CA ARG A 34 10.01 -9.68 14.44
C ARG A 34 9.77 -8.18 14.49
N GLY A 35 10.43 -7.43 13.61
CA GLY A 35 10.23 -5.98 13.48
C GLY A 35 8.80 -5.62 13.10
N VAL A 36 8.25 -6.27 12.08
CA VAL A 36 6.86 -6.05 11.62
C VAL A 36 5.85 -6.43 12.71
N LEU A 37 6.00 -7.61 13.33
CA LEU A 37 5.11 -8.04 14.43
C LEU A 37 5.10 -7.02 15.57
N GLY A 38 6.29 -6.57 15.99
CA GLY A 38 6.42 -5.55 17.03
C GLY A 38 5.77 -4.22 16.67
N SER A 39 5.85 -3.83 15.39
CA SER A 39 5.25 -2.63 14.82
C SER A 39 3.72 -2.70 14.80
N VAL A 40 3.15 -3.82 14.33
CA VAL A 40 1.71 -4.05 14.29
C VAL A 40 1.14 -4.12 15.71
N LEU A 41 1.82 -4.84 16.60
CA LEU A 41 1.41 -4.93 17.99
C LEU A 41 1.43 -3.57 18.71
N SER A 42 2.43 -2.72 18.42
CA SER A 42 2.46 -1.36 18.96
C SER A 42 1.28 -0.50 18.49
N LEU A 43 0.77 -0.72 17.27
CA LEU A 43 -0.43 -0.07 16.78
C LEU A 43 -1.67 -0.53 17.57
N ILE A 44 -1.79 -1.83 17.82
CA ILE A 44 -2.87 -2.42 18.61
C ILE A 44 -2.82 -1.92 20.08
N GLU A 45 -1.63 -1.87 20.68
CA GLU A 45 -1.41 -1.30 22.00
C GLU A 45 -1.80 0.18 22.05
N GLY A 46 -1.54 0.92 20.97
CA GLY A 46 -1.94 2.31 20.80
C GLY A 46 -3.43 2.55 20.63
N GLY A 47 -4.26 1.49 20.60
CA GLY A 47 -5.72 1.59 20.57
C GLY A 47 -6.36 1.17 19.22
N ALA A 48 -5.61 0.75 18.23
CA ALA A 48 -6.18 0.16 17.02
C ALA A 48 -6.92 -1.13 17.39
N THR A 49 -8.18 -1.22 16.96
CA THR A 49 -9.04 -2.39 17.23
C THR A 49 -9.30 -3.20 15.96
N HIS A 50 -9.32 -2.57 14.80
CA HIS A 50 -9.60 -3.20 13.52
C HIS A 50 -8.35 -3.06 12.64
N VAL A 51 -7.72 -4.19 12.33
CA VAL A 51 -6.42 -4.24 11.64
C VAL A 51 -6.43 -5.32 10.57
N GLY A 52 -5.99 -4.95 9.37
CA GLY A 52 -5.69 -5.88 8.28
C GLY A 52 -4.30 -5.61 7.72
N VAL A 53 -3.63 -6.65 7.25
CA VAL A 53 -2.29 -6.58 6.64
C VAL A 53 -2.32 -7.24 5.27
N ALA A 54 -1.83 -6.57 4.26
CA ALA A 54 -1.64 -7.15 2.92
C ALA A 54 -0.16 -7.40 2.66
N THR A 55 0.16 -8.48 1.96
CA THR A 55 1.52 -8.84 1.56
C THR A 55 1.54 -9.32 0.11
N ASP A 56 2.62 -9.02 -0.61
CA ASP A 56 2.93 -9.66 -1.89
C ASP A 56 3.56 -11.02 -1.60
N HIS A 57 2.72 -12.05 -1.38
CA HIS A 57 3.18 -13.43 -1.19
C HIS A 57 4.03 -13.89 -2.39
N VAL A 58 3.62 -13.45 -3.57
CA VAL A 58 4.37 -13.50 -4.83
C VAL A 58 4.52 -12.06 -5.33
N ILE A 59 5.71 -11.67 -5.74
CA ILE A 59 5.99 -10.29 -6.19
C ILE A 59 5.35 -10.01 -7.56
N GLU A 60 5.37 -11.01 -8.44
CA GLU A 60 4.72 -10.94 -9.74
C GLU A 60 3.20 -10.95 -9.60
N SER A 61 2.51 -10.19 -10.45
CA SER A 61 1.06 -10.05 -10.45
C SER A 61 0.49 -10.11 -11.87
N PHE A 62 -0.83 -10.01 -12.01
CA PHE A 62 -1.48 -9.91 -13.32
C PHE A 62 -0.92 -8.78 -14.20
N ARG A 63 -0.25 -7.77 -13.60
CA ARG A 63 0.38 -6.67 -14.35
C ARG A 63 1.56 -7.13 -15.19
N ASN A 64 2.23 -8.21 -14.81
CA ASN A 64 3.32 -8.81 -15.60
C ASN A 64 2.81 -9.41 -16.92
N ASP A 65 1.56 -9.86 -16.97
CA ASP A 65 0.92 -10.33 -18.23
C ASP A 65 0.58 -9.15 -19.16
N LEU A 66 0.36 -7.95 -18.61
CA LEU A 66 0.03 -6.75 -19.37
C LEU A 66 1.28 -6.04 -19.93
N TYR A 67 2.38 -6.08 -19.18
CA TYR A 67 3.60 -5.35 -19.51
C TYR A 67 4.84 -6.12 -19.04
N SER A 68 5.65 -6.57 -19.97
CA SER A 68 6.86 -7.38 -19.70
C SER A 68 7.97 -6.63 -18.94
N GLY A 69 7.92 -5.30 -18.91
CA GLY A 69 8.85 -4.46 -18.14
C GLY A 69 8.38 -4.18 -16.71
N TYR A 70 7.23 -4.74 -16.28
CA TYR A 70 6.74 -4.55 -14.92
C TYR A 70 7.65 -5.25 -13.90
N LYS A 71 7.68 -4.73 -12.68
CA LYS A 71 8.54 -5.24 -11.58
C LYS A 71 8.40 -6.75 -11.42
N THR A 72 9.51 -7.38 -11.07
CA THR A 72 9.58 -8.82 -10.77
C THR A 72 10.37 -9.06 -9.48
N SER A 73 10.39 -10.29 -9.01
CA SER A 73 11.24 -10.74 -7.90
C SER A 73 12.73 -10.80 -8.26
N GLU A 74 13.10 -10.57 -9.53
CA GLU A 74 14.50 -10.58 -9.96
C GLU A 74 15.32 -9.50 -9.22
N GLY A 75 16.42 -9.92 -8.60
CA GLY A 75 17.30 -9.04 -7.81
C GLY A 75 16.85 -8.79 -6.37
N VAL A 76 15.69 -9.30 -5.96
CA VAL A 76 15.28 -9.28 -4.55
C VAL A 76 16.05 -10.34 -3.77
N ASP A 77 16.56 -10.00 -2.58
CA ASP A 77 17.29 -10.92 -1.73
C ASP A 77 16.42 -12.15 -1.38
N PRO A 78 16.86 -13.38 -1.71
CA PRO A 78 16.09 -14.59 -1.39
C PRO A 78 15.79 -14.76 0.11
N THR A 79 16.66 -14.21 0.98
CA THR A 79 16.45 -14.22 2.43
C THR A 79 15.28 -13.33 2.83
N LEU A 80 15.07 -12.22 2.14
CA LEU A 80 13.89 -11.38 2.34
C LEU A 80 12.63 -12.10 1.83
N LEU A 81 12.67 -12.66 0.62
CA LEU A 81 11.53 -13.39 0.05
C LEU A 81 11.07 -14.54 0.94
N SER A 82 12.02 -15.27 1.54
CA SER A 82 11.72 -16.39 2.46
C SER A 82 11.00 -15.96 3.74
N GLN A 83 10.99 -14.66 4.08
CA GLN A 83 10.32 -14.15 5.28
C GLN A 83 8.83 -13.85 5.08
N PHE A 84 8.33 -13.72 3.84
CA PHE A 84 6.91 -13.47 3.60
C PHE A 84 6.00 -14.54 4.20
N PRO A 85 6.15 -15.84 3.88
CA PRO A 85 5.29 -16.87 4.49
C PRO A 85 5.40 -16.91 6.02
N ILE A 86 6.59 -16.66 6.56
CA ILE A 86 6.81 -16.66 8.02
C ILE A 86 6.07 -15.48 8.66
N LEU A 87 6.10 -14.30 8.03
CA LEU A 87 5.38 -13.12 8.50
C LEU A 87 3.88 -13.34 8.49
N GLU A 88 3.36 -13.88 7.40
CA GLU A 88 1.94 -14.15 7.21
C GLU A 88 1.39 -15.12 8.26
N GLU A 89 2.08 -16.27 8.46
CA GLU A 89 1.77 -17.24 9.52
C GLU A 89 1.78 -16.58 10.91
N ALA A 90 2.80 -15.78 11.19
CA ALA A 90 2.97 -15.15 12.48
C ALA A 90 1.93 -14.06 12.77
N LEU A 91 1.55 -13.26 11.78
CA LEU A 91 0.47 -12.27 11.89
C LEU A 91 -0.88 -12.94 12.11
N GLN A 92 -1.16 -14.03 11.38
CA GLN A 92 -2.38 -14.81 11.57
C GLN A 92 -2.46 -15.40 12.98
N SER A 93 -1.37 -15.99 13.47
CA SER A 93 -1.31 -16.50 14.86
C SER A 93 -1.41 -15.38 15.90
N MET A 94 -0.96 -14.15 15.56
CA MET A 94 -1.17 -12.97 16.39
C MET A 94 -2.63 -12.49 16.38
N GLY A 95 -3.52 -13.08 15.56
CA GLY A 95 -4.93 -12.76 15.47
C GLY A 95 -5.26 -11.61 14.53
N VAL A 96 -4.36 -11.26 13.62
CA VAL A 96 -4.55 -10.23 12.60
C VAL A 96 -5.03 -10.85 11.29
N LEU A 97 -5.99 -10.20 10.63
CA LEU A 97 -6.40 -10.61 9.29
C LEU A 97 -5.30 -10.29 8.28
N VAL A 98 -4.89 -11.29 7.51
CA VAL A 98 -3.80 -11.18 6.52
C VAL A 98 -4.32 -11.55 5.14
N TRP A 99 -3.92 -10.79 4.13
CA TRP A 99 -4.17 -11.03 2.71
C TRP A 99 -2.85 -11.30 1.98
N PRO A 100 -2.41 -12.59 1.89
CA PRO A 100 -1.26 -12.96 1.06
C PRO A 100 -1.66 -12.92 -0.41
N MET A 101 -1.15 -11.98 -1.17
CA MET A 101 -1.52 -11.78 -2.57
C MET A 101 -0.65 -12.64 -3.51
N ILE A 102 -1.29 -13.26 -4.50
CA ILE A 102 -0.64 -14.11 -5.51
C ILE A 102 -0.94 -13.59 -6.91
N GLU A 103 -2.22 -13.37 -7.25
CA GLU A 103 -2.64 -12.84 -8.55
C GLU A 103 -2.63 -11.31 -8.57
N PHE A 104 -3.02 -10.70 -7.43
CA PHE A 104 -3.04 -9.25 -7.21
C PHE A 104 -1.85 -8.84 -6.35
N GLU A 105 -1.66 -7.53 -6.19
CA GLU A 105 -0.65 -6.97 -5.30
C GLU A 105 -1.24 -6.59 -3.93
N ALA A 106 -0.38 -6.44 -2.93
CA ALA A 106 -0.77 -5.94 -1.61
C ALA A 106 -1.55 -4.61 -1.71
N ASP A 107 -1.14 -3.74 -2.63
CA ASP A 107 -1.77 -2.46 -2.89
C ASP A 107 -3.22 -2.60 -3.37
N ASP A 108 -3.50 -3.60 -4.23
CA ASP A 108 -4.86 -3.89 -4.68
C ASP A 108 -5.74 -4.38 -3.53
N ALA A 109 -5.20 -5.22 -2.64
CA ALA A 109 -5.90 -5.67 -1.45
C ALA A 109 -6.19 -4.50 -0.49
N LEU A 110 -5.22 -3.61 -0.27
CA LEU A 110 -5.38 -2.41 0.56
C LEU A 110 -6.42 -1.45 -0.02
N ALA A 111 -6.38 -1.21 -1.33
CA ALA A 111 -7.34 -0.37 -2.03
C ALA A 111 -8.76 -0.95 -1.95
N SER A 112 -8.92 -2.25 -2.19
CA SER A 112 -10.19 -2.97 -2.08
C SER A 112 -10.74 -2.95 -0.66
N ALA A 113 -9.87 -3.18 0.34
CA ALA A 113 -10.23 -3.13 1.74
C ALA A 113 -10.65 -1.73 2.17
N ALA A 114 -9.95 -0.70 1.71
CA ALA A 114 -10.28 0.69 2.01
C ALA A 114 -11.63 1.09 1.40
N ALA A 115 -11.84 0.80 0.12
CA ALA A 115 -13.09 1.09 -0.58
C ALA A 115 -14.30 0.38 0.08
N LYS A 116 -14.13 -0.88 0.47
CA LYS A 116 -15.18 -1.66 1.15
C LYS A 116 -15.44 -1.17 2.57
N ALA A 117 -14.39 -0.90 3.35
CA ALA A 117 -14.53 -0.40 4.72
C ALA A 117 -15.20 0.97 4.78
N ALA A 118 -14.91 1.85 3.82
CA ALA A 118 -15.51 3.19 3.74
C ALA A 118 -17.03 3.19 3.48
N GLN A 119 -17.61 2.06 3.05
CA GLN A 119 -19.05 1.90 2.82
C GLN A 119 -19.83 1.49 4.08
N ASP A 120 -19.16 1.10 5.16
CA ASP A 120 -19.81 0.70 6.42
C ASP A 120 -20.00 1.93 7.32
N ASP A 121 -21.25 2.27 7.65
CA ASP A 121 -21.60 3.45 8.44
C ASP A 121 -20.98 3.46 9.84
N ARG A 122 -20.52 2.32 10.34
CA ARG A 122 -19.82 2.20 11.64
C ARG A 122 -18.38 2.71 11.56
N VAL A 123 -17.83 2.84 10.34
CA VAL A 123 -16.45 3.25 10.11
C VAL A 123 -16.36 4.77 10.09
N ARG A 124 -15.60 5.31 11.02
CA ARG A 124 -15.31 6.74 11.09
C ARG A 124 -14.20 7.11 10.10
N GLN A 125 -13.14 6.31 10.06
CA GLN A 125 -11.96 6.57 9.25
C GLN A 125 -11.26 5.27 8.87
N VAL A 126 -10.78 5.21 7.62
CA VAL A 126 -9.88 4.17 7.13
C VAL A 126 -8.49 4.77 6.99
N ILE A 127 -7.50 4.13 7.59
CA ILE A 127 -6.12 4.59 7.65
C ILE A 127 -5.23 3.57 6.93
N ILE A 128 -4.79 3.91 5.72
CA ILE A 128 -3.86 3.08 4.94
C ILE A 128 -2.44 3.40 5.40
N CYS A 129 -1.81 2.44 6.06
CA CYS A 129 -0.49 2.59 6.67
C CYS A 129 0.63 2.25 5.68
N THR A 130 0.95 3.18 4.80
CA THR A 130 2.03 3.09 3.81
C THR A 130 2.46 4.48 3.35
N PRO A 131 3.74 4.73 3.02
CA PRO A 131 4.18 5.95 2.37
C PRO A 131 4.02 5.92 0.84
N ASP A 132 3.61 4.76 0.27
CA ASP A 132 3.56 4.54 -1.17
C ASP A 132 2.63 5.55 -1.85
N LYS A 133 3.11 6.10 -2.97
CA LYS A 133 2.40 7.15 -3.71
C LYS A 133 1.14 6.63 -4.41
N ASP A 134 1.15 5.36 -4.79
CA ASP A 134 0.08 4.74 -5.56
C ASP A 134 -1.20 4.64 -4.73
N LEU A 135 -1.07 4.33 -3.44
CA LEU A 135 -2.17 4.32 -2.47
C LEU A 135 -2.79 5.72 -2.22
N SER A 136 -2.15 6.79 -2.69
CA SER A 136 -2.74 8.14 -2.61
C SER A 136 -4.00 8.27 -3.48
N GLN A 137 -4.20 7.41 -4.50
CA GLN A 137 -5.44 7.35 -5.29
C GLN A 137 -6.66 6.90 -4.48
N CYS A 138 -6.44 6.16 -3.37
CA CYS A 138 -7.50 5.65 -2.50
C CYS A 138 -8.02 6.69 -1.50
N VAL A 139 -7.36 7.84 -1.38
CA VAL A 139 -7.72 8.87 -0.40
C VAL A 139 -9.04 9.55 -0.78
N VAL A 140 -9.97 9.65 0.17
CA VAL A 140 -11.29 10.28 0.00
C VAL A 140 -11.56 11.23 1.16
N GLY A 141 -11.52 12.52 0.89
CA GLY A 141 -11.70 13.56 1.90
C GLY A 141 -10.83 13.33 3.14
N SER A 142 -11.47 13.24 4.30
CA SER A 142 -10.85 12.83 5.58
C SER A 142 -11.29 11.43 6.04
N GLN A 143 -12.13 10.73 5.26
CA GLN A 143 -12.65 9.43 5.60
C GLN A 143 -11.65 8.31 5.29
N VAL A 144 -11.03 8.33 4.11
CA VAL A 144 -9.93 7.42 3.76
C VAL A 144 -8.66 8.23 3.67
N VAL A 145 -7.70 7.91 4.52
CA VAL A 145 -6.45 8.66 4.65
C VAL A 145 -5.23 7.75 4.57
N GLN A 146 -4.11 8.30 4.17
CA GLN A 146 -2.84 7.60 4.12
C GLN A 146 -1.95 8.03 5.29
N LEU A 147 -1.30 7.07 5.96
CA LEU A 147 -0.41 7.32 7.09
C LEU A 147 1.01 6.80 6.80
N ASP A 148 1.96 7.70 6.66
CA ASP A 148 3.38 7.36 6.77
C ASP A 148 3.72 7.24 8.27
N ARG A 149 3.78 5.99 8.75
CA ARG A 149 4.02 5.70 10.17
C ARG A 149 5.42 6.09 10.64
N GLN A 150 6.40 6.05 9.74
CA GLN A 150 7.77 6.41 10.06
C GLN A 150 7.92 7.93 10.26
N ARG A 151 7.34 8.71 9.34
CA ARG A 151 7.36 10.18 9.42
C ARG A 151 6.24 10.75 10.28
N LYS A 152 5.31 9.91 10.74
CA LYS A 152 4.10 10.29 11.48
C LYS A 152 3.26 11.32 10.72
N THR A 153 3.20 11.18 9.40
CA THR A 153 2.50 12.11 8.53
C THR A 153 1.21 11.48 8.05
N LEU A 154 0.08 12.03 8.49
CA LEU A 154 -1.24 11.70 7.98
C LEU A 154 -1.53 12.56 6.76
N ARG A 155 -2.03 11.93 5.70
CA ARG A 155 -2.35 12.59 4.44
C ARG A 155 -3.80 12.29 4.07
N ASP A 156 -4.62 13.31 4.16
CA ASP A 156 -5.97 13.39 3.62
C ASP A 156 -5.96 13.94 2.17
N GLU A 157 -7.11 14.23 1.59
CA GLU A 157 -7.20 14.77 0.22
C GLU A 157 -6.42 16.08 0.07
N ALA A 158 -6.50 16.99 1.05
CA ALA A 158 -5.73 18.22 1.03
C ALA A 158 -4.22 17.95 1.08
N GLY A 159 -3.81 16.94 1.85
CA GLY A 159 -2.42 16.48 1.90
C GLY A 159 -1.93 15.84 0.60
N VAL A 160 -2.79 15.12 -0.13
CA VAL A 160 -2.49 14.59 -1.48
C VAL A 160 -2.32 15.75 -2.45
N ILE A 161 -3.25 16.70 -2.47
CA ILE A 161 -3.16 17.91 -3.32
C ILE A 161 -1.89 18.70 -2.99
N GLY A 162 -1.58 18.89 -1.71
CA GLY A 162 -0.37 19.58 -1.27
C GLY A 162 0.93 18.90 -1.71
N LYS A 163 0.94 17.55 -1.77
CA LYS A 163 2.13 16.77 -2.17
C LYS A 163 2.31 16.69 -3.69
N PHE A 164 1.22 16.42 -4.42
CA PHE A 164 1.27 16.11 -5.86
C PHE A 164 0.78 17.25 -6.75
N GLY A 165 0.06 18.24 -6.21
CA GLY A 165 -0.58 19.32 -6.96
C GLY A 165 -1.86 18.90 -7.68
N ILE A 166 -2.37 17.69 -7.42
CA ILE A 166 -3.52 17.08 -8.09
C ILE A 166 -4.42 16.36 -7.08
N LYS A 167 -5.65 16.09 -7.47
CA LYS A 167 -6.59 15.30 -6.65
C LYS A 167 -6.24 13.80 -6.66
N PRO A 168 -6.65 13.03 -5.64
CA PRO A 168 -6.46 11.57 -5.58
C PRO A 168 -6.88 10.84 -6.84
N LEU A 169 -8.02 11.18 -7.41
CA LEU A 169 -8.57 10.54 -8.61
C LEU A 169 -7.67 10.66 -9.85
N SER A 170 -6.79 11.66 -9.90
CA SER A 170 -5.85 11.88 -11.00
C SER A 170 -4.50 11.17 -10.81
N ILE A 171 -4.26 10.51 -9.69
CA ILE A 171 -2.99 9.83 -9.39
C ILE A 171 -2.65 8.77 -10.45
N PRO A 172 -3.56 7.87 -10.88
CA PRO A 172 -3.24 6.89 -11.91
C PRO A 172 -2.81 7.54 -13.24
N ASP A 173 -3.53 8.56 -13.69
CA ASP A 173 -3.21 9.29 -14.93
C ASP A 173 -1.89 10.05 -14.83
N TYR A 174 -1.63 10.64 -13.65
CA TYR A 174 -0.36 11.31 -13.36
C TYR A 174 0.82 10.32 -13.41
N LEU A 175 0.69 9.15 -12.76
CA LEU A 175 1.72 8.12 -12.77
C LEU A 175 1.96 7.54 -14.17
N ALA A 176 0.89 7.39 -14.96
CA ALA A 176 0.98 6.93 -16.34
C ALA A 176 1.92 7.78 -17.19
N VAL A 177 1.91 9.10 -17.03
CA VAL A 177 2.75 10.00 -17.83
C VAL A 177 4.10 10.28 -17.21
N VAL A 178 4.20 10.30 -15.86
CA VAL A 178 5.47 10.50 -15.14
C VAL A 178 6.33 9.25 -15.16
N GLY A 179 5.68 8.09 -15.14
CA GLY A 179 6.33 6.79 -14.98
C GLY A 179 6.57 6.40 -13.53
N ASP A 180 6.87 5.14 -13.34
CA ASP A 180 7.30 4.57 -12.08
C ASP A 180 8.49 3.64 -12.27
N SER A 181 9.66 4.07 -11.82
CA SER A 181 10.86 3.25 -11.91
C SER A 181 10.88 2.06 -10.96
N ALA A 182 10.13 2.12 -9.86
CA ALA A 182 10.00 1.00 -8.93
C ALA A 182 9.15 -0.12 -9.54
N ASP A 183 8.09 0.24 -10.26
CA ASP A 183 7.22 -0.69 -10.96
C ASP A 183 7.68 -1.00 -12.40
N GLY A 184 8.72 -0.31 -12.89
CA GLY A 184 9.40 -0.64 -14.15
C GLY A 184 8.84 0.01 -15.41
N TYR A 185 7.86 0.91 -15.34
CA TYR A 185 7.35 1.59 -16.53
C TYR A 185 7.83 3.05 -16.64
N PRO A 186 8.24 3.49 -17.86
CA PRO A 186 9.01 4.73 -18.01
C PRO A 186 8.18 6.01 -18.07
N GLY A 187 6.84 5.92 -18.20
CA GLY A 187 6.00 7.08 -18.48
C GLY A 187 6.13 7.60 -19.91
N ILE A 188 5.73 8.86 -20.13
CA ILE A 188 5.71 9.50 -21.45
C ILE A 188 6.87 10.50 -21.57
N SER A 189 7.60 10.44 -22.69
CA SER A 189 8.77 11.29 -22.92
C SER A 189 8.45 12.77 -22.80
N GLY A 190 9.24 13.50 -22.02
CA GLY A 190 9.09 14.93 -21.79
C GLY A 190 8.13 15.29 -20.64
N TRP A 191 7.41 14.33 -20.08
CA TRP A 191 6.54 14.52 -18.94
C TRP A 191 7.29 14.26 -17.63
N GLY A 192 7.33 15.25 -16.77
CA GLY A 192 7.87 15.11 -15.42
C GLY A 192 6.85 15.57 -14.39
N SER A 193 7.13 15.31 -13.12
CA SER A 193 6.20 15.54 -12.01
C SER A 193 5.55 16.93 -11.99
N LYS A 194 6.35 17.99 -12.18
CA LYS A 194 5.84 19.38 -12.19
C LYS A 194 4.91 19.66 -13.37
N THR A 195 5.24 19.12 -14.52
CA THR A 195 4.45 19.33 -15.74
C THR A 195 3.14 18.53 -15.66
N ALA A 196 3.22 17.29 -15.27
CA ALA A 196 2.05 16.43 -15.06
C ALA A 196 1.09 17.05 -14.03
N ALA A 197 1.61 17.53 -12.90
CA ALA A 197 0.81 18.21 -11.89
C ALA A 197 0.08 19.42 -12.45
N ALA A 198 0.76 20.26 -13.24
CA ALA A 198 0.15 21.44 -13.84
C ALA A 198 -0.95 21.10 -14.84
N VAL A 199 -0.81 20.01 -15.61
CA VAL A 199 -1.83 19.54 -16.56
C VAL A 199 -2.99 18.90 -15.82
N PHE A 200 -2.74 17.93 -14.92
CA PHE A 200 -3.80 17.20 -14.23
C PHE A 200 -4.52 18.00 -13.14
N SER A 201 -3.99 19.14 -12.74
CA SER A 201 -4.75 20.09 -11.91
C SER A 201 -5.92 20.73 -12.66
N GLN A 202 -5.87 20.76 -13.98
CA GLN A 202 -6.88 21.35 -14.85
C GLN A 202 -7.70 20.30 -15.60
N TYR A 203 -7.05 19.23 -16.03
CA TYR A 203 -7.63 18.10 -16.75
C TYR A 203 -7.46 16.85 -15.91
N PRO A 204 -8.45 16.47 -15.10
CA PRO A 204 -8.31 15.38 -14.12
C PRO A 204 -7.92 14.03 -14.71
N HIS A 205 -8.32 13.74 -15.94
CA HIS A 205 -8.03 12.48 -16.64
C HIS A 205 -7.37 12.71 -18.00
N LEU A 206 -6.68 11.69 -18.51
CA LEU A 206 -6.04 11.72 -19.84
C LEU A 206 -7.04 12.13 -20.93
N GLU A 207 -8.26 11.63 -20.86
CA GLU A 207 -9.33 11.89 -21.83
C GLU A 207 -9.83 13.34 -21.80
N ASP A 208 -9.66 14.05 -20.68
CA ASP A 208 -10.07 15.45 -20.55
C ASP A 208 -9.07 16.40 -21.23
N ILE A 209 -7.86 15.92 -21.54
CA ILE A 209 -6.80 16.73 -22.14
C ILE A 209 -7.14 17.01 -23.60
N PRO A 210 -7.31 18.29 -24.01
CA PRO A 210 -7.62 18.63 -25.41
C PRO A 210 -6.49 18.16 -26.34
N LYS A 211 -6.84 17.50 -27.46
CA LYS A 211 -5.86 17.05 -28.47
C LYS A 211 -5.10 18.21 -29.10
N ASP A 212 -5.79 19.33 -29.32
CA ASP A 212 -5.14 20.54 -29.79
C ASP A 212 -4.58 21.34 -28.62
N TRP A 213 -3.26 21.37 -28.52
CA TRP A 213 -2.54 22.11 -27.47
C TRP A 213 -2.88 23.61 -27.41
N ARG A 214 -3.45 24.20 -28.48
CA ARG A 214 -3.89 25.60 -28.49
C ARG A 214 -5.06 25.85 -27.55
N HIS A 215 -5.77 24.80 -27.16
CA HIS A 215 -6.88 24.84 -26.23
C HIS A 215 -6.43 24.58 -24.78
N TRP A 216 -5.12 24.31 -24.57
CA TRP A 216 -4.58 24.17 -23.22
C TRP A 216 -4.47 25.53 -22.56
N ASP A 217 -4.40 25.55 -21.22
CA ASP A 217 -4.16 26.79 -20.50
C ASP A 217 -2.89 27.47 -21.02
N PRO A 218 -2.94 28.77 -21.39
CA PRO A 218 -1.80 29.52 -21.87
C PRO A 218 -0.62 29.62 -20.88
N MET A 219 -0.90 29.38 -19.59
CA MET A 219 0.14 29.33 -18.54
C MET A 219 0.94 28.01 -18.56
N LEU A 220 0.45 26.96 -19.22
CA LEU A 220 1.15 25.69 -19.36
C LEU A 220 2.32 25.82 -20.34
N ARG A 221 3.50 25.92 -19.78
CA ARG A 221 4.73 25.97 -20.58
C ARG A 221 4.95 24.65 -21.34
N ARG A 222 5.39 24.76 -22.61
CA ARG A 222 5.68 23.60 -23.48
C ARG A 222 4.44 22.75 -23.82
N ALA A 223 3.24 23.35 -23.83
CA ALA A 223 2.00 22.63 -24.16
C ALA A 223 2.10 21.85 -25.47
N ARG A 224 2.65 22.47 -26.55
CA ARG A 224 2.80 21.79 -27.84
C ARG A 224 3.61 20.49 -27.79
N PRO A 225 4.90 20.47 -27.38
CA PRO A 225 5.67 19.21 -27.35
C PRO A 225 5.11 18.20 -26.37
N LEU A 226 4.41 18.60 -25.31
CA LEU A 226 3.76 17.70 -24.36
C LEU A 226 2.55 17.02 -24.99
N ALA A 227 1.70 17.78 -25.70
CA ALA A 227 0.57 17.22 -26.44
C ALA A 227 1.06 16.27 -27.53
N GLU A 228 2.05 16.70 -28.34
CA GLU A 228 2.63 15.86 -29.41
C GLU A 228 3.16 14.53 -28.87
N SER A 229 3.92 14.54 -27.76
CA SER A 229 4.46 13.31 -27.15
C SER A 229 3.35 12.43 -26.55
N LEU A 230 2.38 13.01 -25.85
CA LEU A 230 1.27 12.27 -25.25
C LEU A 230 0.43 11.55 -26.32
N PHE A 231 -0.03 12.30 -27.33
CA PHE A 231 -0.92 11.74 -28.34
C PHE A 231 -0.20 10.82 -29.32
N ALA A 232 1.12 10.98 -29.53
CA ALA A 232 1.93 10.01 -30.26
C ALA A 232 2.11 8.67 -29.49
N ALA A 233 2.07 8.70 -28.15
CA ALA A 233 2.23 7.54 -27.28
C ALA A 233 0.95 7.19 -26.51
N TRP A 234 -0.21 7.51 -27.06
CA TRP A 234 -1.50 7.40 -26.37
C TRP A 234 -1.78 6.01 -25.80
N GLU A 235 -1.56 4.98 -26.61
CA GLU A 235 -1.76 3.59 -26.17
C GLU A 235 -0.84 3.20 -25.01
N HIS A 236 0.41 3.69 -24.99
CA HIS A 236 1.31 3.49 -23.85
C HIS A 236 0.81 4.25 -22.60
N ALA A 237 0.28 5.47 -22.76
CA ALA A 237 -0.28 6.22 -21.63
C ALA A 237 -1.48 5.47 -21.01
N LEU A 238 -2.36 4.90 -21.84
CA LEU A 238 -3.49 4.07 -21.38
C LEU A 238 -3.01 2.78 -20.70
N LEU A 239 -2.00 2.11 -21.26
CA LEU A 239 -1.40 0.91 -20.66
C LEU A 239 -0.79 1.26 -19.29
N PHE A 240 0.04 2.29 -19.18
CA PHE A 240 0.67 2.68 -17.93
C PHE A 240 -0.36 3.14 -16.89
N ARG A 241 -1.44 3.81 -17.31
CA ARG A 241 -2.57 4.09 -16.41
C ARG A 241 -3.21 2.80 -15.89
N THR A 242 -3.38 1.80 -16.74
CA THR A 242 -3.91 0.50 -16.32
C THR A 242 -3.01 -0.16 -15.28
N LEU A 243 -1.67 -0.08 -15.46
CA LEU A 243 -0.71 -0.59 -14.49
C LEU A 243 -0.75 0.19 -13.16
N ALA A 244 -0.90 1.52 -13.22
CA ALA A 244 -0.97 2.39 -12.05
C ALA A 244 -2.30 2.35 -11.31
N THR A 245 -3.38 1.87 -11.96
CA THR A 245 -4.73 1.84 -11.35
C THR A 245 -4.85 0.62 -10.43
N LEU A 246 -5.14 0.87 -9.16
CA LEU A 246 -5.35 -0.20 -8.19
C LEU A 246 -6.74 -0.82 -8.34
N ARG A 247 -6.83 -2.13 -8.18
CA ARG A 247 -8.08 -2.87 -8.13
C ARG A 247 -8.80 -2.57 -6.82
N VAL A 248 -10.14 -2.45 -6.89
CA VAL A 248 -11.00 -2.21 -5.73
C VAL A 248 -12.06 -3.30 -5.56
N ASP A 249 -11.91 -4.40 -6.29
CA ASP A 249 -12.82 -5.54 -6.33
C ASP A 249 -12.18 -6.86 -5.88
N VAL A 250 -10.97 -6.79 -5.31
CA VAL A 250 -10.30 -7.97 -4.74
C VAL A 250 -11.08 -8.46 -3.51
N PRO A 251 -11.35 -9.77 -3.38
CA PRO A 251 -12.05 -10.31 -2.22
C PRO A 251 -11.16 -10.28 -0.97
N VAL A 252 -11.42 -9.34 -0.05
CA VAL A 252 -10.59 -9.11 1.14
C VAL A 252 -11.25 -9.56 2.44
N PHE A 253 -12.51 -9.25 2.66
CA PHE A 253 -13.30 -9.69 3.83
C PHE A 253 -14.80 -9.67 3.52
N SER A 254 -15.61 -10.42 4.26
CA SER A 254 -17.06 -10.42 4.12
C SER A 254 -17.73 -9.33 4.97
N SER A 255 -17.21 -9.10 6.17
CA SER A 255 -17.69 -8.10 7.14
C SER A 255 -16.50 -7.34 7.74
N ILE A 256 -16.74 -6.07 8.09
CA ILE A 256 -15.76 -5.25 8.80
C ILE A 256 -15.33 -5.90 10.14
N ASP A 257 -16.21 -6.72 10.74
CA ASP A 257 -15.92 -7.43 11.99
C ASP A 257 -14.83 -8.50 11.84
N ASN A 258 -14.45 -8.87 10.61
CA ASN A 258 -13.30 -9.74 10.34
C ASN A 258 -11.97 -9.05 10.67
N LEU A 259 -11.93 -7.71 10.63
CA LEU A 259 -10.76 -6.91 10.98
C LEU A 259 -10.59 -6.73 12.49
N LEU A 260 -11.62 -7.04 13.30
CA LEU A 260 -11.57 -6.86 14.74
C LEU A 260 -10.53 -7.79 15.37
N TRP A 261 -9.49 -7.22 15.93
CA TRP A 261 -8.50 -7.96 16.70
C TRP A 261 -9.09 -8.45 18.03
N ARG A 262 -9.21 -9.75 18.19
CA ARG A 262 -9.79 -10.42 19.36
C ARG A 262 -8.73 -11.00 20.30
N GLY A 263 -7.47 -10.64 20.07
CA GLY A 263 -6.32 -11.20 20.77
C GLY A 263 -5.63 -12.30 19.96
N ALA A 264 -4.42 -12.63 20.37
CA ALA A 264 -3.64 -13.67 19.75
C ALA A 264 -4.30 -15.06 19.88
N ALA A 265 -4.11 -15.90 18.87
CA ALA A 265 -4.53 -17.29 18.88
C ALA A 265 -3.69 -18.13 19.87
N GLU A 266 -4.11 -19.36 20.14
CA GLU A 266 -3.45 -20.23 21.13
C GLU A 266 -2.01 -20.61 20.74
N ASP A 267 -1.75 -20.74 19.44
CA ASP A 267 -0.45 -21.10 18.86
C ASP A 267 0.55 -19.94 18.79
N PHE A 268 0.11 -18.70 19.02
CA PHE A 268 1.01 -17.53 18.99
C PHE A 268 2.14 -17.63 20.02
N LYS A 269 1.90 -18.28 21.16
CA LYS A 269 2.95 -18.53 22.15
C LYS A 269 4.07 -19.37 21.55
N GLN A 270 3.73 -20.47 20.88
CA GLN A 270 4.69 -21.36 20.24
C GLN A 270 5.43 -20.66 19.09
N THR A 271 4.71 -19.83 18.31
CA THR A 271 5.30 -18.99 17.26
C THR A 271 6.35 -18.04 17.84
N CYS A 272 6.04 -17.35 18.94
CA CYS A 272 7.00 -16.48 19.62
C CYS A 272 8.20 -17.23 20.22
N GLU A 273 7.99 -18.43 20.78
CA GLU A 273 9.07 -19.29 21.29
C GLU A 273 10.00 -19.72 20.14
N ARG A 274 9.44 -20.18 19.00
CA ARG A 274 10.19 -20.50 17.79
C ARG A 274 11.05 -19.32 17.32
N MET A 275 10.51 -18.13 17.37
CA MET A 275 11.17 -16.89 16.94
C MET A 275 12.11 -16.29 17.98
N ASN A 276 12.32 -16.90 19.15
CA ASN A 276 13.06 -16.31 20.26
C ASN A 276 12.58 -14.89 20.63
N ALA A 277 11.26 -14.65 20.61
CA ALA A 277 10.61 -13.36 20.85
C ALA A 277 9.47 -13.44 21.90
N PRO A 278 9.73 -13.95 23.13
CA PRO A 278 8.69 -14.15 24.13
C PRO A 278 8.03 -12.85 24.61
N ASP A 279 8.67 -11.72 24.42
CA ASP A 279 8.13 -10.41 24.72
C ASP A 279 6.90 -10.06 23.88
N LEU A 280 6.86 -10.47 22.60
CA LEU A 280 5.71 -10.27 21.72
C LEU A 280 4.47 -10.98 22.27
N PHE A 281 4.63 -12.22 22.76
CA PHE A 281 3.52 -12.94 23.38
C PHE A 281 3.03 -12.25 24.66
N ARG A 282 3.95 -11.78 25.53
CA ARG A 282 3.57 -11.07 26.75
C ARG A 282 2.79 -9.80 26.47
N ARG A 283 3.23 -9.01 25.48
CA ARG A 283 2.56 -7.78 25.05
C ARG A 283 1.15 -8.04 24.50
N ALA A 284 1.01 -9.02 23.61
CA ALA A 284 -0.28 -9.40 23.04
C ALA A 284 -1.27 -9.88 24.13
N SER A 285 -0.78 -10.69 25.10
CA SER A 285 -1.59 -11.20 26.21
C SER A 285 -2.04 -10.08 27.16
N ALA A 286 -1.17 -9.14 27.48
CA ALA A 286 -1.50 -7.99 28.32
C ALA A 286 -2.56 -7.10 27.67
N ARG A 287 -2.49 -6.88 26.37
CA ARG A 287 -3.49 -6.07 25.62
C ARG A 287 -4.85 -6.76 25.58
N LYS A 288 -4.91 -8.08 25.36
CA LYS A 288 -6.15 -8.85 25.38
C LYS A 288 -6.85 -8.74 26.73
N ALA A 289 -6.12 -8.89 27.83
CA ALA A 289 -6.65 -8.76 29.18
C ALA A 289 -7.25 -7.36 29.43
N SER A 290 -6.61 -6.30 28.96
CA SER A 290 -7.10 -4.93 29.08
C SER A 290 -8.40 -4.66 28.30
N GLN A 291 -8.60 -5.34 27.16
CA GLN A 291 -9.85 -5.23 26.38
C GLN A 291 -11.04 -5.95 27.03
N THR A 292 -10.79 -7.03 27.76
CA THR A 292 -11.85 -7.79 28.45
C THR A 292 -12.40 -7.05 29.68
N LEU A 293 -11.67 -6.06 30.19
CA LEU A 293 -12.05 -5.26 31.37
C LEU A 293 -12.77 -3.94 31.01
N GLN A 294 -12.90 -3.61 29.73
CA GLN A 294 -13.64 -2.47 29.20
C GLN A 294 -14.98 -2.92 28.59
#